data_b236178b1e9833e7af36d5e128b8b497
#
_entry.id   b236178b1e9833e7af36d5e128b8b497
#
_cell.length_a   1.000
_cell.length_b   1.000
_cell.length_c   1.000
_cell.angle_alpha   90.00
_cell.angle_beta   90.00
_cell.angle_gamma   90.00
#
_symmetry.space_group_name_H-M   'P 1'
#
loop_
_entity.id
_entity.type
_entity.pdbx_description
1 polymer ?
#
loop_
_entity_poly.entity_id
_entity_poly.type
_entity_poly.pdbx_seq_one_letter_code
_entity_poly.pdbx_strand_id
1 'polypeptide(L)'
;MGYLSTDKKKITAITLRQMKEAGEKIAQITAYDFTTAKIFDEAGIDSILIGDSASNVMCGNDNTLPITIEEMIYHAKAVAKACTHAFVVCDMPFGSYQVNSDEGVRNAIRIMKESGVDAVKLEGGSEVVATVKAIIAAGIPVVGHLGLTPQSVHKYGGYGLRAKNEAEATKLLNDAKLLDEAGVCALVLEKVPQALATEVSKQIKTPTIGIGAGSGTDGQVLVYADAMGMTQGFKPKFLRQFANIRKCMTDGIGDYMKCVKAQTFPNNEESY
;
A
#
# COMPACT_ATOMS: atom_id res chain seq x y z
N MET A 1 5.81 -7.52 -22.16
CA MET A 1 6.52 -6.36 -22.72
C MET A 1 5.53 -5.61 -23.57
N GLY A 2 5.20 -4.34 -23.21
CA GLY A 2 4.47 -3.46 -24.13
C GLY A 2 5.34 -3.15 -25.34
N TYR A 3 4.73 -2.97 -26.50
CA TYR A 3 5.44 -2.67 -27.75
C TYR A 3 6.09 -1.27 -27.75
N LEU A 4 5.98 -0.53 -26.67
CA LEU A 4 6.58 0.81 -26.50
C LEU A 4 7.54 0.76 -25.31
N SER A 5 8.84 0.75 -25.57
CA SER A 5 9.87 0.86 -24.53
C SER A 5 9.89 2.31 -24.01
N THR A 6 9.62 2.48 -22.73
CA THR A 6 10.04 3.68 -21.98
C THR A 6 11.43 3.40 -21.40
N ASP A 7 12.30 4.42 -21.31
CA ASP A 7 13.70 4.27 -20.86
C ASP A 7 13.87 3.79 -19.41
N LYS A 8 12.81 3.75 -18.62
CA LYS A 8 12.79 3.18 -17.26
C LYS A 8 12.20 1.77 -17.27
N LYS A 9 12.97 0.79 -16.81
CA LYS A 9 12.52 -0.60 -16.67
C LYS A 9 11.42 -0.69 -15.61
N LYS A 10 10.25 -1.23 -15.97
CA LYS A 10 9.12 -1.50 -15.05
C LYS A 10 9.54 -2.48 -13.96
N ILE A 11 9.27 -2.14 -12.70
CA ILE A 11 9.38 -3.05 -11.56
C ILE A 11 8.24 -4.09 -11.62
N THR A 12 8.57 -5.34 -11.41
CA THR A 12 7.63 -6.48 -11.45
C THR A 12 7.74 -7.31 -10.18
N ALA A 13 6.82 -8.24 -9.96
CA ALA A 13 6.90 -9.21 -8.86
C ALA A 13 8.24 -9.99 -8.86
N ILE A 14 8.79 -10.29 -10.04
CA ILE A 14 10.11 -10.94 -10.18
C ILE A 14 11.22 -9.99 -9.73
N THR A 15 11.14 -8.71 -10.12
CA THR A 15 12.13 -7.69 -9.73
C THR A 15 12.19 -7.51 -8.21
N LEU A 16 11.02 -7.47 -7.52
CA LEU A 16 11.00 -7.37 -6.05
C LEU A 16 11.75 -8.54 -5.39
N ARG A 17 11.60 -9.75 -5.92
CA ARG A 17 12.32 -10.92 -5.43
C ARG A 17 13.83 -10.81 -5.65
N GLN A 18 14.23 -10.34 -6.84
CA GLN A 18 15.65 -10.11 -7.17
C GLN A 18 16.28 -9.05 -6.26
N MET A 19 15.54 -7.98 -5.92
CA MET A 19 15.99 -6.96 -4.97
C MET A 19 16.27 -7.58 -3.59
N LYS A 20 15.36 -8.42 -3.06
CA LYS A 20 15.62 -9.16 -1.81
C LYS A 20 16.87 -10.02 -1.91
N GLU A 21 17.02 -10.81 -2.98
CA GLU A 21 18.18 -11.70 -3.20
C GLU A 21 19.50 -10.91 -3.28
N ALA A 22 19.45 -9.69 -3.83
CA ALA A 22 20.59 -8.78 -3.91
C ALA A 22 20.84 -7.97 -2.61
N GLY A 23 19.94 -8.06 -1.61
CA GLY A 23 19.99 -7.24 -0.39
C GLY A 23 19.59 -5.78 -0.61
N GLU A 24 19.01 -5.45 -1.77
CA GLU A 24 18.51 -4.12 -2.09
C GLU A 24 17.15 -3.89 -1.41
N LYS A 25 16.98 -2.70 -0.81
CA LYS A 25 15.76 -2.37 -0.06
C LYS A 25 14.68 -1.83 -0.97
N ILE A 26 13.43 -2.28 -0.75
CA ILE A 26 12.25 -1.90 -1.51
C ILE A 26 11.59 -0.70 -0.82
N ALA A 27 11.51 0.42 -1.51
CA ALA A 27 10.76 1.59 -1.07
C ALA A 27 9.34 1.56 -1.62
N GLN A 28 8.35 1.47 -0.74
CA GLN A 28 6.94 1.50 -1.11
C GLN A 28 6.23 2.67 -0.43
N ILE A 29 5.28 3.29 -1.12
CA ILE A 29 4.44 4.35 -0.57
C ILE A 29 3.00 4.19 -1.07
N THR A 30 2.00 4.69 -0.33
CA THR A 30 0.64 4.70 -0.86
C THR A 30 0.44 5.86 -1.85
N ALA A 31 -0.50 5.71 -2.80
CA ALA A 31 -1.05 6.80 -3.58
C ALA A 31 -2.50 6.47 -3.98
N TYR A 32 -3.31 7.50 -4.23
CA TYR A 32 -4.75 7.31 -4.48
C TYR A 32 -5.28 8.12 -5.66
N ASP A 33 -4.42 8.90 -6.32
CA ASP A 33 -4.77 9.73 -7.48
C ASP A 33 -3.65 9.77 -8.52
N PHE A 34 -3.98 10.22 -9.71
CA PHE A 34 -3.07 10.28 -10.85
C PHE A 34 -1.87 11.21 -10.61
N THR A 35 -2.11 12.41 -10.10
CA THR A 35 -1.08 13.45 -9.97
C THR A 35 -0.03 13.05 -8.94
N THR A 36 -0.47 12.60 -7.77
CA THR A 36 0.42 12.13 -6.69
C THR A 36 1.22 10.90 -7.13
N ALA A 37 0.56 9.92 -7.75
CA ALA A 37 1.21 8.71 -8.25
C ALA A 37 2.26 9.03 -9.32
N LYS A 38 1.96 9.97 -10.23
CA LYS A 38 2.88 10.42 -11.27
C LYS A 38 4.16 11.04 -10.70
N ILE A 39 4.02 11.89 -9.67
CA ILE A 39 5.17 12.48 -8.96
C ILE A 39 6.04 11.40 -8.33
N PHE A 40 5.43 10.40 -7.68
CA PHE A 40 6.19 9.32 -7.03
C PHE A 40 6.87 8.38 -8.03
N ASP A 41 6.21 8.04 -9.13
CA ASP A 41 6.78 7.24 -10.21
C ASP A 41 7.98 7.94 -10.86
N GLU A 42 7.87 9.24 -11.13
CA GLU A 42 8.96 10.07 -11.66
C GLU A 42 10.13 10.20 -10.68
N ALA A 43 9.85 10.24 -9.37
CA ALA A 43 10.88 10.21 -8.33
C ALA A 43 11.62 8.87 -8.25
N GLY A 44 11.09 7.80 -8.88
CA GLY A 44 11.74 6.49 -8.95
C GLY A 44 11.40 5.57 -7.79
N ILE A 45 10.21 5.71 -7.18
CA ILE A 45 9.73 4.79 -6.14
C ILE A 45 9.61 3.36 -6.71
N ASP A 46 9.96 2.33 -5.94
CA ASP A 46 9.94 0.96 -6.41
C ASP A 46 8.52 0.38 -6.49
N SER A 47 7.66 0.75 -5.54
CA SER A 47 6.29 0.24 -5.50
C SER A 47 5.31 1.28 -4.98
N ILE A 48 4.10 1.27 -5.53
CA ILE A 48 2.98 2.09 -5.08
C ILE A 48 1.83 1.19 -4.64
N LEU A 49 1.29 1.47 -3.46
CA LEU A 49 0.14 0.78 -2.88
C LEU A 49 -1.09 1.67 -2.95
N ILE A 50 -2.13 1.20 -3.62
CA ILE A 50 -3.49 1.74 -3.45
C ILE A 50 -4.06 1.03 -2.22
N GLY A 51 -3.82 1.60 -1.04
CA GLY A 51 -4.25 1.03 0.22
C GLY A 51 -5.72 1.29 0.51
N ASP A 52 -6.39 0.39 1.22
CA ASP A 52 -7.73 0.63 1.78
C ASP A 52 -7.74 1.77 2.82
N SER A 53 -6.56 2.22 3.26
CA SER A 53 -6.34 3.49 3.96
C SER A 53 -6.87 4.72 3.20
N ALA A 54 -7.20 4.60 1.90
CA ALA A 54 -8.00 5.58 1.16
C ALA A 54 -9.31 5.91 1.90
N SER A 55 -9.93 4.92 2.55
CA SER A 55 -11.10 5.12 3.42
C SER A 55 -10.87 6.22 4.45
N ASN A 56 -9.70 6.26 5.08
CA ASN A 56 -9.36 7.28 6.08
C ASN A 56 -8.93 8.60 5.44
N VAL A 57 -7.93 8.57 4.54
CA VAL A 57 -7.25 9.80 4.09
C VAL A 57 -7.91 10.48 2.90
N MET A 58 -8.75 9.76 2.15
CA MET A 58 -9.49 10.31 1.00
C MET A 58 -10.97 10.49 1.28
N CYS A 59 -11.60 9.52 1.96
CA CYS A 59 -13.04 9.54 2.26
C CYS A 59 -13.36 10.11 3.65
N GLY A 60 -12.36 10.22 4.56
CA GLY A 60 -12.55 10.77 5.91
C GLY A 60 -13.25 9.81 6.89
N ASN A 61 -13.28 8.52 6.60
CA ASN A 61 -13.84 7.50 7.50
C ASN A 61 -12.91 7.20 8.68
N ASP A 62 -13.46 6.72 9.80
CA ASP A 62 -12.70 6.38 11.00
C ASP A 62 -11.81 5.14 10.86
N ASN A 63 -12.11 4.26 9.91
CA ASN A 63 -11.37 3.01 9.66
C ASN A 63 -11.46 2.61 8.18
N THR A 64 -10.81 1.48 7.82
CA THR A 64 -10.72 1.02 6.43
C THR A 64 -11.93 0.21 5.95
N LEU A 65 -12.87 -0.15 6.84
CA LEU A 65 -13.96 -1.08 6.51
C LEU A 65 -15.00 -0.54 5.52
N PRO A 66 -15.37 0.75 5.52
CA PRO A 66 -16.44 1.26 4.67
C PRO A 66 -16.11 1.33 3.18
N ILE A 67 -14.81 1.37 2.80
CA ILE A 67 -14.44 1.56 1.40
C ILE A 67 -14.87 0.36 0.56
N THR A 68 -15.49 0.64 -0.59
CA THR A 68 -16.04 -0.34 -1.50
C THR A 68 -15.01 -0.78 -2.56
N ILE A 69 -15.28 -1.90 -3.23
CA ILE A 69 -14.46 -2.36 -4.35
C ILE A 69 -14.51 -1.37 -5.52
N GLU A 70 -15.63 -0.71 -5.75
CA GLU A 70 -15.82 0.29 -6.78
C GLU A 70 -14.93 1.52 -6.54
N GLU A 71 -14.87 2.00 -5.30
CA GLU A 71 -13.99 3.10 -4.89
C GLU A 71 -12.51 2.71 -5.03
N MET A 72 -12.14 1.50 -4.60
CA MET A 72 -10.78 0.99 -4.78
C MET A 72 -10.40 0.91 -6.26
N ILE A 73 -11.28 0.42 -7.13
CA ILE A 73 -11.07 0.38 -8.58
C ILE A 73 -10.96 1.80 -9.16
N TYR A 74 -11.75 2.76 -8.67
CA TYR A 74 -11.66 4.16 -9.09
C TYR A 74 -10.26 4.74 -8.82
N HIS A 75 -9.75 4.60 -7.59
CA HIS A 75 -8.41 5.03 -7.23
C HIS A 75 -7.33 4.28 -8.02
N ALA A 76 -7.48 2.97 -8.13
CA ALA A 76 -6.52 2.10 -8.80
C ALA A 76 -6.35 2.43 -10.30
N LYS A 77 -7.44 2.76 -11.00
CA LYS A 77 -7.39 3.23 -12.41
C LYS A 77 -6.53 4.48 -12.57
N ALA A 78 -6.68 5.44 -11.68
CA ALA A 78 -5.93 6.69 -11.74
C ALA A 78 -4.44 6.46 -11.49
N VAL A 79 -4.11 5.68 -10.46
CA VAL A 79 -2.73 5.37 -10.07
C VAL A 79 -2.02 4.51 -11.11
N ALA A 80 -2.65 3.41 -11.56
CA ALA A 80 -2.05 2.52 -12.56
C ALA A 80 -1.74 3.24 -13.88
N LYS A 81 -2.61 4.16 -14.30
CA LYS A 81 -2.40 4.99 -15.49
C LYS A 81 -1.22 5.96 -15.36
N ALA A 82 -0.92 6.39 -14.14
CA ALA A 82 0.18 7.33 -13.87
C ALA A 82 1.55 6.65 -13.86
N CYS A 83 1.61 5.35 -13.51
CA CYS A 83 2.85 4.64 -13.21
C CYS A 83 3.39 3.87 -14.42
N THR A 84 4.63 4.17 -14.80
CA THR A 84 5.36 3.49 -15.88
C THR A 84 6.53 2.65 -15.35
N HIS A 85 7.02 2.96 -14.14
CA HIS A 85 8.16 2.33 -13.48
C HIS A 85 7.74 1.50 -12.26
N ALA A 86 7.04 2.08 -11.30
CA ALA A 86 6.72 1.46 -10.03
C ALA A 86 5.82 0.22 -10.17
N PHE A 87 6.04 -0.80 -9.31
CA PHE A 87 5.12 -1.93 -9.16
C PHE A 87 3.87 -1.47 -8.41
N VAL A 88 2.70 -1.62 -9.02
CA VAL A 88 1.44 -1.08 -8.53
C VAL A 88 0.58 -2.17 -7.90
N VAL A 89 0.24 -2.02 -6.63
CA VAL A 89 -0.54 -2.97 -5.83
C VAL A 89 -1.84 -2.32 -5.39
N CYS A 90 -2.98 -3.02 -5.48
CA CYS A 90 -4.27 -2.57 -4.97
C CYS A 90 -4.78 -3.47 -3.86
N ASP A 91 -5.20 -2.89 -2.74
CA ASP A 91 -5.86 -3.63 -1.69
C ASP A 91 -7.23 -4.15 -2.14
N MET A 92 -7.51 -5.39 -1.78
CA MET A 92 -8.86 -5.92 -1.79
C MET A 92 -9.58 -5.43 -0.52
N PRO A 93 -10.65 -4.63 -0.62
CA PRO A 93 -11.31 -4.08 0.56
C PRO A 93 -12.02 -5.16 1.38
N PHE A 94 -12.30 -4.84 2.64
CA PHE A 94 -13.05 -5.73 3.52
C PHE A 94 -14.38 -6.19 2.90
N GLY A 95 -14.68 -7.48 3.02
CA GLY A 95 -15.88 -8.11 2.45
C GLY A 95 -15.69 -8.62 1.03
N SER A 96 -14.60 -8.27 0.33
CA SER A 96 -14.40 -8.66 -1.08
C SER A 96 -13.73 -10.03 -1.29
N TYR A 97 -13.17 -10.65 -0.23
CA TYR A 97 -12.43 -11.92 -0.33
C TYR A 97 -12.62 -12.87 0.86
N GLN A 98 -13.30 -12.43 1.94
CA GLN A 98 -13.44 -13.20 3.17
C GLN A 98 -14.57 -14.22 3.10
N VAL A 99 -15.57 -14.03 2.24
CA VAL A 99 -16.76 -14.89 2.17
C VAL A 99 -16.41 -16.28 1.64
N ASN A 100 -15.75 -16.35 0.49
CA ASN A 100 -15.24 -17.58 -0.11
C ASN A 100 -14.20 -17.27 -1.20
N SER A 101 -13.47 -18.31 -1.65
CA SER A 101 -12.41 -18.16 -2.64
C SER A 101 -12.92 -17.74 -4.03
N ASP A 102 -14.10 -18.18 -4.44
CA ASP A 102 -14.66 -17.84 -5.76
C ASP A 102 -14.98 -16.35 -5.84
N GLU A 103 -15.55 -15.77 -4.79
CA GLU A 103 -15.80 -14.34 -4.70
C GLU A 103 -14.48 -13.55 -4.65
N GLY A 104 -13.50 -14.03 -3.88
CA GLY A 104 -12.15 -13.45 -3.84
C GLY A 104 -11.49 -13.40 -5.23
N VAL A 105 -11.53 -14.51 -5.97
CA VAL A 105 -11.00 -14.57 -7.35
C VAL A 105 -11.76 -13.63 -8.28
N ARG A 106 -13.08 -13.60 -8.23
CA ARG A 106 -13.92 -12.73 -9.06
C ARG A 106 -13.59 -11.26 -8.83
N ASN A 107 -13.46 -10.86 -7.58
CA ASN A 107 -13.14 -9.48 -7.20
C ASN A 107 -11.69 -9.11 -7.55
N ALA A 108 -10.73 -10.01 -7.37
CA ALA A 108 -9.36 -9.82 -7.83
C ALA A 108 -9.28 -9.63 -9.35
N ILE A 109 -10.00 -10.43 -10.14
CA ILE A 109 -10.10 -10.28 -11.59
C ILE A 109 -10.71 -8.92 -11.96
N ARG A 110 -11.74 -8.44 -11.26
CA ARG A 110 -12.32 -7.11 -11.47
C ARG A 110 -11.27 -6.01 -11.26
N ILE A 111 -10.58 -6.04 -10.13
CA ILE A 111 -9.54 -5.05 -9.81
C ILE A 111 -8.48 -5.04 -10.93
N MET A 112 -7.91 -6.19 -11.28
CA MET A 112 -6.88 -6.29 -12.33
C MET A 112 -7.36 -5.77 -13.68
N LYS A 113 -8.50 -6.26 -14.17
CA LYS A 113 -9.02 -5.91 -15.50
C LYS A 113 -9.49 -4.47 -15.62
N GLU A 114 -10.15 -3.96 -14.58
CA GLU A 114 -10.74 -2.64 -14.63
C GLU A 114 -9.73 -1.53 -14.34
N SER A 115 -8.66 -1.81 -13.58
CA SER A 115 -7.70 -0.77 -13.19
C SER A 115 -6.34 -0.89 -13.89
N GLY A 116 -5.88 -2.10 -14.21
CA GLY A 116 -4.57 -2.31 -14.81
C GLY A 116 -3.41 -2.32 -13.80
N VAL A 117 -3.69 -2.57 -12.50
CA VAL A 117 -2.65 -2.76 -11.48
C VAL A 117 -1.86 -4.05 -11.70
N ASP A 118 -0.69 -4.16 -11.09
CA ASP A 118 0.21 -5.31 -11.25
C ASP A 118 -0.08 -6.46 -10.26
N ALA A 119 -0.70 -6.16 -9.11
CA ALA A 119 -1.02 -7.14 -8.07
C ALA A 119 -2.19 -6.69 -7.18
N VAL A 120 -2.76 -7.63 -6.43
CA VAL A 120 -3.71 -7.35 -5.35
C VAL A 120 -3.11 -7.66 -3.98
N LYS A 121 -3.58 -6.99 -2.89
CA LYS A 121 -3.18 -7.32 -1.52
C LYS A 121 -4.38 -7.80 -0.71
N LEU A 122 -4.15 -8.81 0.15
CA LEU A 122 -5.13 -9.37 1.08
C LEU A 122 -4.54 -9.45 2.48
N GLU A 123 -5.39 -9.27 3.49
CA GLU A 123 -5.05 -9.36 4.90
C GLU A 123 -5.43 -10.73 5.50
N GLY A 124 -4.51 -11.31 6.27
CA GLY A 124 -4.66 -12.59 6.97
C GLY A 124 -3.66 -13.65 6.52
N GLY A 125 -3.57 -14.71 7.30
CA GLY A 125 -2.70 -15.86 7.09
C GLY A 125 -3.47 -17.12 6.73
N SER A 126 -3.44 -18.11 7.62
CA SER A 126 -4.13 -19.39 7.44
C SER A 126 -5.63 -19.26 7.13
N GLU A 127 -6.27 -18.19 7.61
CA GLU A 127 -7.69 -17.92 7.38
C GLU A 127 -8.02 -17.63 5.91
N VAL A 128 -7.09 -17.06 5.15
CA VAL A 128 -7.30 -16.63 3.75
C VAL A 128 -6.41 -17.35 2.75
N VAL A 129 -5.53 -18.25 3.19
CA VAL A 129 -4.56 -18.92 2.30
C VAL A 129 -5.21 -19.69 1.13
N ALA A 130 -6.40 -20.23 1.33
CA ALA A 130 -7.15 -20.89 0.27
C ALA A 130 -7.53 -19.90 -0.84
N THR A 131 -8.03 -18.72 -0.46
CA THR A 131 -8.35 -17.63 -1.38
C THR A 131 -7.10 -17.09 -2.08
N VAL A 132 -5.98 -16.90 -1.34
CA VAL A 132 -4.69 -16.50 -1.90
C VAL A 132 -4.23 -17.47 -2.99
N LYS A 133 -4.24 -18.79 -2.71
CA LYS A 133 -3.87 -19.81 -3.69
C LYS A 133 -4.78 -19.79 -4.93
N ALA A 134 -6.09 -19.61 -4.75
CA ALA A 134 -7.04 -19.56 -5.85
C ALA A 134 -6.80 -18.31 -6.75
N ILE A 135 -6.51 -17.15 -6.16
CA ILE A 135 -6.17 -15.93 -6.91
C ILE A 135 -4.86 -16.09 -7.67
N ILE A 136 -3.82 -16.68 -7.05
CA ILE A 136 -2.53 -16.96 -7.70
C ILE A 136 -2.71 -17.97 -8.85
N ALA A 137 -3.52 -19.00 -8.64
CA ALA A 137 -3.84 -19.98 -9.68
C ALA A 137 -4.58 -19.37 -10.88
N ALA A 138 -5.32 -18.29 -10.68
CA ALA A 138 -5.93 -17.48 -11.75
C ALA A 138 -4.91 -16.58 -12.49
N GLY A 139 -3.62 -16.61 -12.13
CA GLY A 139 -2.55 -15.85 -12.78
C GLY A 139 -2.35 -14.45 -12.22
N ILE A 140 -2.91 -14.12 -11.06
CA ILE A 140 -2.84 -12.78 -10.44
C ILE A 140 -1.78 -12.79 -9.33
N PRO A 141 -0.75 -11.91 -9.37
CA PRO A 141 0.19 -11.74 -8.26
C PRO A 141 -0.52 -11.24 -7.00
N VAL A 142 -0.19 -11.83 -5.85
CA VAL A 142 -0.77 -11.50 -4.56
C VAL A 142 0.30 -11.01 -3.60
N VAL A 143 0.02 -9.94 -2.89
CA VAL A 143 0.75 -9.46 -1.73
C VAL A 143 -0.01 -9.91 -0.47
N GLY A 144 0.67 -10.59 0.45
CA GLY A 144 0.09 -10.94 1.75
C GLY A 144 0.23 -9.79 2.75
N HIS A 145 -0.55 -9.82 3.85
CA HIS A 145 -0.44 -8.85 4.93
C HIS A 145 -0.70 -9.51 6.28
N LEU A 146 0.29 -9.45 7.18
CA LEU A 146 0.27 -10.04 8.51
C LEU A 146 0.63 -9.02 9.60
N GLY A 147 0.35 -9.39 10.84
CA GLY A 147 0.54 -8.53 12.02
C GLY A 147 -0.73 -7.76 12.36
N LEU A 148 -0.67 -6.46 12.47
CA LEU A 148 -1.87 -5.63 12.49
C LEU A 148 -2.47 -5.62 11.09
N THR A 149 -3.68 -6.11 10.99
CA THR A 149 -4.48 -6.07 9.78
C THR A 149 -5.65 -5.11 10.03
N PRO A 150 -5.65 -3.88 9.46
CA PRO A 150 -6.66 -2.85 9.73
C PRO A 150 -8.10 -3.31 9.50
N GLN A 151 -8.32 -4.19 8.53
CA GLN A 151 -9.65 -4.78 8.28
C GLN A 151 -10.15 -5.64 9.46
N SER A 152 -9.26 -6.07 10.35
CA SER A 152 -9.60 -6.82 11.58
C SER A 152 -9.63 -5.93 12.83
N VAL A 153 -9.74 -4.61 12.71
CA VAL A 153 -9.64 -3.66 13.83
C VAL A 153 -10.61 -3.95 14.97
N HIS A 154 -11.83 -4.35 14.66
CA HIS A 154 -12.83 -4.72 15.67
C HIS A 154 -12.49 -6.03 16.39
N LYS A 155 -11.96 -7.02 15.66
CA LYS A 155 -11.46 -8.29 16.25
C LYS A 155 -10.32 -8.04 17.24
N TYR A 156 -9.47 -7.06 16.96
CA TYR A 156 -8.31 -6.72 17.80
C TYR A 156 -8.60 -5.69 18.89
N GLY A 157 -9.76 -5.04 18.85
CA GLY A 157 -10.10 -3.96 19.78
C GLY A 157 -9.25 -2.70 19.57
N GLY A 158 -8.74 -2.47 18.34
CA GLY A 158 -7.96 -1.29 17.98
C GLY A 158 -6.66 -1.58 17.24
N TYR A 159 -5.84 -0.56 17.09
CA TYR A 159 -4.60 -0.56 16.29
C TYR A 159 -3.34 -0.87 17.13
N GLY A 160 -3.42 -1.78 18.09
CA GLY A 160 -2.31 -2.15 18.98
C GLY A 160 -1.19 -2.93 18.26
N LEU A 161 0.01 -2.96 18.89
CA LEU A 161 1.11 -3.81 18.44
C LEU A 161 0.70 -5.29 18.54
N ARG A 162 0.93 -6.08 17.49
CA ARG A 162 0.57 -7.49 17.37
C ARG A 162 1.75 -8.42 17.64
N ALA A 163 1.49 -9.69 17.83
CA ALA A 163 2.50 -10.74 18.01
C ALA A 163 3.49 -10.45 19.17
N LYS A 164 3.00 -9.89 20.28
CA LYS A 164 3.80 -9.62 21.49
C LYS A 164 4.00 -10.84 22.36
N ASN A 165 3.05 -11.76 22.35
CA ASN A 165 3.11 -13.00 23.11
C ASN A 165 3.53 -14.16 22.21
N GLU A 166 4.00 -15.25 22.81
CA GLU A 166 4.55 -16.41 22.12
C GLU A 166 3.54 -17.06 21.14
N ALA A 167 2.28 -17.17 21.54
CA ALA A 167 1.25 -17.79 20.70
C ALA A 167 1.00 -16.98 19.42
N GLU A 168 0.87 -15.65 19.52
CA GLU A 168 0.72 -14.78 18.36
C GLU A 168 1.99 -14.75 17.50
N ALA A 169 3.18 -14.77 18.09
CA ALA A 169 4.45 -14.80 17.39
C ALA A 169 4.61 -16.10 16.59
N THR A 170 4.32 -17.24 17.20
CA THR A 170 4.33 -18.55 16.54
C THR A 170 3.32 -18.60 15.39
N LYS A 171 2.09 -18.09 15.61
CA LYS A 171 1.10 -18.01 14.54
C LYS A 171 1.60 -17.16 13.37
N LEU A 172 2.18 -15.99 13.63
CA LEU A 172 2.70 -15.09 12.59
C LEU A 172 3.81 -15.75 11.76
N LEU A 173 4.74 -16.46 12.41
CA LEU A 173 5.79 -17.23 11.73
C LEU A 173 5.20 -18.33 10.83
N ASN A 174 4.23 -19.08 11.33
CA ASN A 174 3.58 -20.14 10.58
C ASN A 174 2.78 -19.57 9.40
N ASP A 175 2.02 -18.50 9.60
CA ASP A 175 1.25 -17.85 8.54
C ASP A 175 2.17 -17.26 7.46
N ALA A 176 3.32 -16.68 7.84
CA ALA A 176 4.30 -16.18 6.88
C ALA A 176 4.86 -17.31 5.99
N LYS A 177 5.17 -18.47 6.56
CA LYS A 177 5.60 -19.66 5.80
C LYS A 177 4.50 -20.17 4.87
N LEU A 178 3.26 -20.25 5.36
CA LEU A 178 2.11 -20.67 4.53
C LEU A 178 1.89 -19.76 3.33
N LEU A 179 2.04 -18.45 3.51
CA LEU A 179 1.91 -17.48 2.43
C LEU A 179 3.11 -17.53 1.45
N ASP A 180 4.34 -17.72 1.95
CA ASP A 180 5.53 -17.94 1.12
C ASP A 180 5.37 -19.20 0.25
N GLU A 181 4.93 -20.33 0.84
CA GLU A 181 4.64 -21.57 0.14
C GLU A 181 3.46 -21.43 -0.85
N ALA A 182 2.48 -20.59 -0.56
CA ALA A 182 1.39 -20.28 -1.48
C ALA A 182 1.85 -19.46 -2.68
N GLY A 183 3.03 -18.82 -2.63
CA GLY A 183 3.63 -18.09 -3.73
C GLY A 183 3.28 -16.62 -3.80
N VAL A 184 2.99 -15.95 -2.66
CA VAL A 184 2.80 -14.50 -2.65
C VAL A 184 4.06 -13.78 -3.14
N CYS A 185 3.90 -12.67 -3.84
CA CYS A 185 5.02 -11.93 -4.44
C CYS A 185 5.71 -10.95 -3.49
N ALA A 186 5.01 -10.55 -2.41
CA ALA A 186 5.54 -9.78 -1.27
C ALA A 186 4.67 -10.03 -0.04
N LEU A 187 5.18 -9.71 1.14
CA LEU A 187 4.47 -9.85 2.42
C LEU A 187 4.63 -8.59 3.25
N VAL A 188 3.53 -7.89 3.53
CA VAL A 188 3.51 -6.76 4.46
C VAL A 188 3.51 -7.29 5.90
N LEU A 189 4.36 -6.69 6.74
CA LEU A 189 4.41 -6.93 8.20
C LEU A 189 4.11 -5.61 8.90
N GLU A 190 2.92 -5.52 9.53
CA GLU A 190 2.50 -4.27 10.18
C GLU A 190 2.48 -4.40 11.70
N LYS A 191 3.08 -3.41 12.38
CA LYS A 191 3.07 -3.23 13.84
C LYS A 191 3.31 -4.54 14.59
N VAL A 192 4.44 -5.17 14.30
CA VAL A 192 4.97 -6.36 14.98
C VAL A 192 6.34 -6.04 15.59
N PRO A 193 6.79 -6.79 16.64
CA PRO A 193 8.13 -6.60 17.19
C PRO A 193 9.21 -6.72 16.12
N GLN A 194 10.18 -5.78 16.12
CA GLN A 194 11.27 -5.74 15.14
C GLN A 194 12.06 -7.05 15.05
N ALA A 195 12.35 -7.69 16.18
CA ALA A 195 13.07 -8.96 16.21
C ALA A 195 12.32 -10.05 15.45
N LEU A 196 11.00 -10.15 15.67
CA LEU A 196 10.15 -11.12 14.99
C LEU A 196 10.03 -10.83 13.49
N ALA A 197 9.86 -9.57 13.10
CA ALA A 197 9.83 -9.20 11.67
C ALA A 197 11.15 -9.54 10.96
N THR A 198 12.29 -9.31 11.63
CA THR A 198 13.61 -9.70 11.12
C THR A 198 13.75 -11.21 10.96
N GLU A 199 13.23 -11.96 11.92
CA GLU A 199 13.23 -13.43 11.87
C GLU A 199 12.37 -13.96 10.72
N VAL A 200 11.13 -13.45 10.56
CA VAL A 200 10.27 -13.77 9.41
C VAL A 200 10.99 -13.50 8.10
N SER A 201 11.58 -12.30 7.95
CA SER A 201 12.26 -11.89 6.71
C SER A 201 13.42 -12.82 6.32
N LYS A 202 14.10 -13.40 7.31
CA LYS A 202 15.19 -14.37 7.09
C LYS A 202 14.69 -15.78 6.77
N GLN A 203 13.52 -16.17 7.27
CA GLN A 203 13.00 -17.54 7.13
C GLN A 203 12.24 -17.78 5.83
N ILE A 204 11.74 -16.75 5.16
CA ILE A 204 10.95 -16.87 3.92
C ILE A 204 11.71 -16.30 2.72
N LYS A 205 11.36 -16.77 1.52
CA LYS A 205 11.93 -16.30 0.25
C LYS A 205 11.21 -15.05 -0.28
N THR A 206 9.96 -14.88 0.08
CA THR A 206 9.13 -13.73 -0.29
C THR A 206 9.70 -12.44 0.30
N PRO A 207 9.82 -11.35 -0.48
CA PRO A 207 10.18 -10.04 0.04
C PRO A 207 9.21 -9.54 1.11
N THR A 208 9.74 -9.04 2.23
CA THR A 208 8.94 -8.48 3.33
C THR A 208 8.97 -6.95 3.30
N ILE A 209 7.80 -6.32 3.45
CA ILE A 209 7.62 -4.87 3.49
C ILE A 209 7.12 -4.49 4.88
N GLY A 210 7.91 -3.73 5.62
CA GLY A 210 7.59 -3.34 7.00
C GLY A 210 6.81 -2.02 7.07
N ILE A 211 5.89 -1.95 8.02
CA ILE A 211 5.31 -0.71 8.52
C ILE A 211 5.17 -0.83 10.05
N GLY A 212 5.98 -0.07 10.79
CA GLY A 212 6.05 -0.24 12.23
C GLY A 212 6.59 -1.62 12.68
N ALA A 213 7.43 -2.25 11.86
CA ALA A 213 8.02 -3.57 12.08
C ALA A 213 9.57 -3.52 12.19
N GLY A 214 10.16 -2.33 12.29
CA GLY A 214 11.61 -2.12 12.34
C GLY A 214 12.28 -2.20 10.96
N SER A 215 13.61 -2.08 10.94
CA SER A 215 14.42 -2.00 9.71
C SER A 215 14.91 -3.36 9.18
N GLY A 216 14.56 -4.45 9.85
CA GLY A 216 15.02 -5.80 9.48
C GLY A 216 14.23 -6.47 8.35
N THR A 217 13.22 -5.81 7.81
CA THR A 217 12.47 -6.22 6.61
C THR A 217 13.19 -5.84 5.31
N ASP A 218 12.76 -6.40 4.19
CA ASP A 218 13.39 -6.15 2.89
C ASP A 218 12.96 -4.81 2.28
N GLY A 219 11.87 -4.22 2.75
CA GLY A 219 11.39 -2.91 2.34
C GLY A 219 10.56 -2.23 3.43
N GLN A 220 10.07 -1.02 3.13
CA GLN A 220 9.20 -0.22 4.02
C GLN A 220 8.07 0.40 3.23
N VAL A 221 6.89 0.53 3.86
CA VAL A 221 5.76 1.28 3.32
C VAL A 221 5.27 2.31 4.34
N LEU A 222 4.82 3.46 3.85
CA LEU A 222 4.09 4.46 4.63
C LEU A 222 2.87 4.97 3.87
N VAL A 223 1.86 5.43 4.60
CA VAL A 223 0.77 6.22 4.03
C VAL A 223 1.32 7.58 3.62
N TYR A 224 1.17 7.97 2.35
CA TYR A 224 1.84 9.16 1.82
C TYR A 224 1.40 10.44 2.53
N ALA A 225 0.11 10.54 2.86
CA ALA A 225 -0.41 11.72 3.56
C ALA A 225 0.26 11.94 4.92
N ASP A 226 0.61 10.85 5.61
CA ASP A 226 1.35 10.89 6.88
C ASP A 226 2.83 11.21 6.63
N ALA A 227 3.47 10.51 5.69
CA ALA A 227 4.88 10.66 5.37
C ALA A 227 5.23 12.06 4.85
N MET A 228 4.31 12.69 4.07
CA MET A 228 4.47 14.02 3.52
C MET A 228 3.93 15.12 4.45
N GLY A 229 3.49 14.79 5.68
CA GLY A 229 3.06 15.75 6.67
C GLY A 229 1.79 16.50 6.29
N MET A 230 0.84 15.82 5.63
CA MET A 230 -0.48 16.36 5.29
C MET A 230 -1.49 16.14 6.42
N THR A 231 -1.44 14.96 7.07
CA THR A 231 -2.33 14.61 8.18
C THR A 231 -1.94 15.30 9.47
N GLN A 232 -2.93 15.50 10.35
CA GLN A 232 -2.77 16.03 11.72
C GLN A 232 -3.25 14.99 12.74
N GLY A 233 -2.83 15.17 14.00
CA GLY A 233 -3.27 14.34 15.12
C GLY A 233 -2.28 13.27 15.50
N PHE A 234 -2.73 12.02 15.64
CA PHE A 234 -1.92 10.92 16.11
C PHE A 234 -0.74 10.61 15.18
N LYS A 235 0.48 10.64 15.77
CA LYS A 235 1.73 10.28 15.09
C LYS A 235 2.28 9.00 15.70
N PRO A 236 2.12 7.85 15.06
CA PRO A 236 2.68 6.61 15.57
C PRO A 236 4.22 6.67 15.63
N LYS A 237 4.81 5.96 16.60
CA LYS A 237 6.27 5.96 16.84
C LYS A 237 7.10 5.67 15.57
N PHE A 238 6.59 4.87 14.66
CA PHE A 238 7.29 4.47 13.44
C PHE A 238 7.20 5.51 12.31
N LEU A 239 6.32 6.51 12.45
CA LEU A 239 6.13 7.53 11.42
C LEU A 239 7.23 8.59 11.50
N ARG A 240 7.96 8.75 10.40
CA ARG A 240 8.79 9.93 10.13
C ARG A 240 8.13 10.75 9.03
N GLN A 241 8.01 12.04 9.26
CA GLN A 241 7.60 12.97 8.20
C GLN A 241 8.84 13.41 7.41
N PHE A 242 8.78 13.30 6.09
CA PHE A 242 9.85 13.67 5.18
C PHE A 242 9.64 15.04 4.53
N ALA A 243 8.40 15.58 4.63
CA ALA A 243 8.02 16.90 4.17
C ALA A 243 6.96 17.52 5.08
N ASN A 244 6.60 18.80 4.83
CA ASN A 244 5.48 19.48 5.47
C ASN A 244 4.56 20.10 4.41
N ILE A 245 3.93 19.24 3.63
CA ILE A 245 3.05 19.65 2.52
C ILE A 245 1.85 20.42 3.04
N ARG A 246 1.32 20.07 4.22
CA ARG A 246 0.22 20.81 4.83
C ARG A 246 0.53 22.29 4.98
N LYS A 247 1.74 22.61 5.50
CA LYS A 247 2.14 24.02 5.64
C LYS A 247 2.22 24.71 4.27
N CYS A 248 2.86 24.08 3.30
CA CYS A 248 2.98 24.65 1.95
C CYS A 248 1.60 24.91 1.31
N MET A 249 0.66 23.99 1.44
CA MET A 249 -0.71 24.15 0.92
C MET A 249 -1.46 25.25 1.67
N THR A 250 -1.34 25.32 3.01
CA THR A 250 -2.01 26.33 3.82
C THR A 250 -1.50 27.74 3.50
N ASP A 251 -0.18 27.89 3.36
CA ASP A 251 0.43 29.19 3.02
C ASP A 251 0.02 29.60 1.60
N GLY A 252 0.14 28.68 0.62
CA GLY A 252 -0.21 28.98 -0.76
C GLY A 252 -1.68 29.35 -0.96
N ILE A 253 -2.61 28.65 -0.30
CA ILE A 253 -4.04 29.03 -0.38
C ILE A 253 -4.32 30.36 0.33
N GLY A 254 -3.57 30.63 1.42
CA GLY A 254 -3.63 31.92 2.13
C GLY A 254 -3.21 33.09 1.24
N ASP A 255 -2.13 32.92 0.47
CA ASP A 255 -1.64 33.95 -0.46
C ASP A 255 -2.57 34.11 -1.66
N TYR A 256 -3.07 33.02 -2.23
CA TYR A 256 -4.12 33.07 -3.25
C TYR A 256 -5.33 33.89 -2.78
N MET A 257 -5.84 33.59 -1.60
CA MET A 257 -6.99 34.32 -1.00
C MET A 257 -6.72 35.82 -0.85
N LYS A 258 -5.50 36.20 -0.42
CA LYS A 258 -5.09 37.62 -0.30
C LYS A 258 -5.09 38.31 -1.65
N CYS A 259 -4.48 37.69 -2.65
CA CYS A 259 -4.39 38.25 -4.01
C CYS A 259 -5.77 38.45 -4.64
N VAL A 260 -6.68 37.46 -4.51
CA VAL A 260 -8.06 37.57 -5.02
C VAL A 260 -8.80 38.71 -4.32
N LYS A 261 -8.73 38.81 -2.98
CA LYS A 261 -9.43 39.84 -2.22
C LYS A 261 -8.85 41.24 -2.45
N ALA A 262 -7.56 41.35 -2.71
CA ALA A 262 -6.88 42.61 -3.04
C ALA A 262 -7.02 43.00 -4.52
N GLN A 263 -7.69 42.17 -5.34
CA GLN A 263 -7.82 42.35 -6.81
C GLN A 263 -6.46 42.47 -7.53
N THR A 264 -5.44 41.78 -6.99
CA THR A 264 -4.11 41.67 -7.62
C THR A 264 -3.94 40.40 -8.42
N PHE A 265 -4.91 39.47 -8.33
CA PHE A 265 -5.03 38.26 -9.15
C PHE A 265 -6.48 38.11 -9.65
N PRO A 266 -6.72 37.87 -10.97
CA PRO A 266 -5.72 37.96 -12.04
C PRO A 266 -5.29 39.40 -12.31
N ASN A 267 -4.05 39.60 -12.77
CA ASN A 267 -3.57 40.88 -13.31
C ASN A 267 -3.80 40.97 -14.85
N ASN A 268 -3.33 42.04 -15.46
CA ASN A 268 -3.52 42.22 -16.91
C ASN A 268 -2.80 41.17 -17.78
N GLU A 269 -1.69 40.58 -17.31
CA GLU A 269 -0.95 39.53 -18.01
C GLU A 269 -1.61 38.17 -17.88
N GLU A 270 -2.45 38.00 -16.85
CA GLU A 270 -3.19 36.78 -16.53
C GLU A 270 -4.65 36.82 -17.03
N SER A 271 -5.03 37.87 -17.76
CA SER A 271 -6.39 38.10 -18.28
C SER A 271 -6.46 38.01 -19.81
N TYR A 272 -7.58 37.52 -20.34
CA TYR A 272 -7.84 37.38 -21.78
C TYR A 272 -8.71 38.51 -22.29
#